data_2f1f4dcca584ce35d8c5464224410b0e
#
_entry.id   2f1f4dcca584ce35d8c5464224410b0e
#
_cell.length_a   1.000
_cell.length_b   1.000
_cell.length_c   1.000
_cell.angle_alpha   90.00
_cell.angle_beta   90.00
_cell.angle_gamma   90.00
#
_symmetry.space_group_name_H-M   'P 1'
#
loop_
_entity.id
_entity.type
_entity.pdbx_description
1 polymer ?
#
loop_
_entity_poly.entity_id
_entity_poly.type
_entity_poly.pdbx_seq_one_letter_code
_entity_poly.pdbx_strand_id
1 'polypeptide(L)'
;MSYIMKRILVTGGAGFLGSHLCERLVNEGNDVICCDNFFTGSKMNILNLIGKPNFELLRHDVTFPLFVEVDEIYHMACPASPIHYQYNPVKTIKTNIMGSINMLGLAKRVKAKILQASTSEVYGDPTVHPQREDYWGNVNPIGKRSCYDEGKRCAETLFFDYHRQNQVKIKVARIFNTYGPKMHPNDGRVVSNMIIQALKGEDITIYGDGSQTRSFCYVDDMIEGLLRLMSSPDDFLGPVNLGNPREISILELAEAILRLTGSRSKLIFLPLPSDDPKRRLPDISLARSALGWEPKVPLEDGLRMTIEYFKRIMG
;
A
#
# COMPACT_ATOMS: atom_id res chain seq x y z
N MET A 1 11.20 25.52 -16.28
CA MET A 1 9.75 25.32 -16.10
C MET A 1 9.40 25.85 -14.71
N SER A 2 8.44 26.79 -14.60
CA SER A 2 7.95 27.23 -13.29
C SER A 2 7.24 26.05 -12.63
N TYR A 3 7.68 25.66 -11.45
CA TYR A 3 7.01 24.62 -10.65
C TYR A 3 5.65 25.17 -10.22
N ILE A 4 4.58 24.57 -10.71
CA ILE A 4 3.21 24.93 -10.29
C ILE A 4 2.93 24.10 -9.03
N MET A 5 2.85 24.77 -7.89
CA MET A 5 2.43 24.19 -6.62
C MET A 5 1.01 23.64 -6.78
N LYS A 6 0.82 22.34 -6.48
CA LYS A 6 -0.49 21.70 -6.48
C LYS A 6 -1.01 21.55 -5.06
N ARG A 7 -2.34 21.60 -4.91
CA ARG A 7 -3.00 21.19 -3.68
C ARG A 7 -3.45 19.73 -3.81
N ILE A 8 -2.93 18.86 -2.93
CA ILE A 8 -3.03 17.41 -3.07
C ILE A 8 -3.66 16.80 -1.83
N LEU A 9 -4.75 16.02 -2.03
CA LEU A 9 -5.38 15.24 -0.97
C LEU A 9 -4.79 13.83 -0.93
N VAL A 10 -4.30 13.41 0.24
CA VAL A 10 -3.86 12.03 0.50
C VAL A 10 -4.78 11.44 1.56
N THR A 11 -5.73 10.56 1.17
CA THR A 11 -6.55 9.83 2.13
C THR A 11 -5.79 8.64 2.69
N GLY A 12 -5.96 8.32 3.98
CA GLY A 12 -5.08 7.36 4.66
C GLY A 12 -3.65 7.90 4.82
N GLY A 13 -3.51 9.24 4.86
CA GLY A 13 -2.21 9.93 4.85
C GLY A 13 -1.38 9.74 6.12
N ALA A 14 -1.95 9.30 7.24
CA ALA A 14 -1.23 8.94 8.46
C ALA A 14 -0.89 7.44 8.55
N GLY A 15 -1.27 6.65 7.52
CA GLY A 15 -0.92 5.25 7.38
C GLY A 15 0.53 5.03 6.91
N PHE A 16 0.91 3.78 6.68
CA PHE A 16 2.26 3.41 6.24
C PHE A 16 2.65 4.11 4.93
N LEU A 17 2.04 3.75 3.80
CA LEU A 17 2.37 4.35 2.50
C LEU A 17 1.97 5.83 2.43
N GLY A 18 0.80 6.18 2.98
CA GLY A 18 0.27 7.54 2.95
C GLY A 18 1.21 8.56 3.60
N SER A 19 1.86 8.21 4.70
CA SER A 19 2.77 9.11 5.40
C SER A 19 4.10 9.36 4.66
N HIS A 20 4.62 8.36 3.95
CA HIS A 20 5.77 8.53 3.07
C HIS A 20 5.39 9.38 1.85
N LEU A 21 4.21 9.16 1.29
CA LEU A 21 3.70 9.95 0.18
C LEU A 21 3.49 11.42 0.58
N CYS A 22 2.84 11.68 1.72
CA CYS A 22 2.70 13.03 2.26
C CYS A 22 4.06 13.72 2.43
N GLU A 23 5.03 13.03 3.03
CA GLU A 23 6.38 13.57 3.24
C GLU A 23 7.07 13.92 1.92
N ARG A 24 7.01 13.04 0.93
CA ARG A 24 7.58 13.26 -0.39
C ARG A 24 6.93 14.46 -1.09
N LEU A 25 5.60 14.54 -1.11
CA LEU A 25 4.84 15.62 -1.76
C LEU A 25 5.08 17.00 -1.09
N VAL A 26 5.12 17.05 0.25
CA VAL A 26 5.44 18.26 1.01
C VAL A 26 6.86 18.75 0.71
N ASN A 27 7.84 17.83 0.66
CA ASN A 27 9.24 18.16 0.36
C ASN A 27 9.44 18.59 -1.10
N GLU A 28 8.56 18.18 -2.00
CA GLU A 28 8.50 18.67 -3.40
C GLU A 28 7.80 20.03 -3.52
N GLY A 29 7.37 20.65 -2.41
CA GLY A 29 6.77 21.99 -2.38
C GLY A 29 5.29 22.05 -2.67
N ASN A 30 4.57 20.92 -2.69
CA ASN A 30 3.11 20.91 -2.84
C ASN A 30 2.40 21.26 -1.52
N ASP A 31 1.18 21.75 -1.60
CA ASP A 31 0.25 21.93 -0.48
C ASP A 31 -0.52 20.61 -0.25
N VAL A 32 -0.30 19.95 0.87
CA VAL A 32 -0.77 18.58 1.11
C VAL A 32 -1.79 18.52 2.22
N ILE A 33 -2.99 18.02 1.91
CA ILE A 33 -4.04 17.66 2.88
C ILE A 33 -3.90 16.17 3.21
N CYS A 34 -3.43 15.87 4.41
CA CYS A 34 -3.41 14.52 4.97
C CYS A 34 -4.76 14.21 5.62
N CYS A 35 -5.58 13.39 4.99
CA CYS A 35 -6.89 12.98 5.49
C CYS A 35 -6.82 11.58 6.09
N ASP A 36 -7.13 11.42 7.39
CA ASP A 36 -7.10 10.12 8.07
C ASP A 36 -8.09 10.08 9.24
N ASN A 37 -8.70 8.93 9.50
CA ASN A 37 -9.55 8.71 10.67
C ASN A 37 -8.80 8.08 11.85
N PHE A 38 -7.52 7.73 11.66
CA PHE A 38 -6.64 7.06 12.64
C PHE A 38 -7.12 5.68 13.08
N PHE A 39 -7.81 4.95 12.22
CA PHE A 39 -8.18 3.55 12.52
C PHE A 39 -6.95 2.64 12.52
N THR A 40 -6.06 2.79 11.51
CA THR A 40 -4.76 2.09 11.43
C THR A 40 -3.59 3.05 11.30
N GLY A 41 -3.86 4.30 10.96
CA GLY A 41 -2.87 5.37 10.87
C GLY A 41 -2.41 5.86 12.24
N SER A 42 -1.24 6.48 12.30
CA SER A 42 -0.66 7.04 13.51
C SER A 42 -0.18 8.47 13.30
N LYS A 43 -0.46 9.35 14.26
CA LYS A 43 0.13 10.71 14.26
C LYS A 43 1.65 10.68 14.29
N MET A 44 2.25 9.65 14.86
CA MET A 44 3.72 9.49 14.88
C MET A 44 4.32 9.39 13.48
N ASN A 45 3.58 8.81 12.51
CA ASN A 45 4.04 8.68 11.13
C ASN A 45 4.18 10.02 10.39
N ILE A 46 3.44 11.05 10.83
CA ILE A 46 3.37 12.37 10.20
C ILE A 46 3.85 13.49 11.13
N LEU A 47 4.44 13.16 12.28
CA LEU A 47 4.85 14.13 13.29
C LEU A 47 5.82 15.19 12.74
N ASN A 48 6.73 14.78 11.87
CA ASN A 48 7.70 15.65 11.19
C ASN A 48 7.07 16.60 10.15
N LEU A 49 5.79 16.43 9.83
CA LEU A 49 5.05 17.30 8.90
C LEU A 49 4.14 18.28 9.61
N ILE A 50 3.72 17.96 10.84
CA ILE A 50 2.82 18.82 11.63
C ILE A 50 3.52 20.16 11.90
N GLY A 51 2.84 21.25 11.54
CA GLY A 51 3.36 22.60 11.67
C GLY A 51 4.08 23.16 10.45
N LYS A 52 4.31 22.34 9.39
CA LYS A 52 4.79 22.87 8.12
C LYS A 52 3.71 23.69 7.42
N PRO A 53 4.06 24.85 6.79
CA PRO A 53 3.09 25.77 6.19
C PRO A 53 2.31 25.18 5.02
N ASN A 54 2.84 24.15 4.36
CA ASN A 54 2.27 23.45 3.22
C ASN A 54 1.76 22.03 3.59
N PHE A 55 1.37 21.82 4.86
CA PHE A 55 0.81 20.57 5.33
C PHE A 55 -0.39 20.82 6.24
N GLU A 56 -1.53 20.23 5.88
CA GLU A 56 -2.77 20.28 6.67
C GLU A 56 -3.17 18.86 7.08
N LEU A 57 -3.46 18.67 8.37
CA LEU A 57 -4.01 17.43 8.90
C LEU A 57 -5.51 17.54 9.07
N LEU A 58 -6.26 16.74 8.31
CA LEU A 58 -7.72 16.65 8.40
C LEU A 58 -8.13 15.28 8.98
N ARG A 59 -8.71 15.29 10.17
CA ARG A 59 -9.29 14.08 10.76
C ARG A 59 -10.67 13.82 10.17
N HIS A 60 -10.78 12.86 9.24
CA HIS A 60 -12.02 12.55 8.54
C HIS A 60 -12.10 11.08 8.15
N ASP A 61 -13.30 10.51 8.12
CA ASP A 61 -13.58 9.18 7.63
C ASP A 61 -14.13 9.25 6.20
N VAL A 62 -13.42 8.65 5.24
CA VAL A 62 -13.77 8.71 3.82
C VAL A 62 -15.12 8.08 3.48
N THR A 63 -15.74 7.32 4.38
CA THR A 63 -17.11 6.82 4.19
C THR A 63 -18.18 7.91 4.25
N PHE A 64 -17.79 9.12 4.64
CA PHE A 64 -18.63 10.33 4.58
C PHE A 64 -18.11 11.27 3.50
N PRO A 65 -19.00 12.08 2.88
CA PRO A 65 -18.60 13.07 1.89
C PRO A 65 -17.59 14.08 2.45
N LEU A 66 -16.66 14.50 1.60
CA LEU A 66 -15.66 15.52 1.90
C LEU A 66 -15.75 16.64 0.85
N PHE A 67 -15.67 17.89 1.28
CA PHE A 67 -15.72 19.07 0.43
C PHE A 67 -14.47 19.91 0.61
N VAL A 68 -13.51 19.73 -0.29
CA VAL A 68 -12.23 20.49 -0.35
C VAL A 68 -11.93 20.81 -1.81
N GLU A 69 -11.11 21.82 -2.07
CA GLU A 69 -10.64 22.15 -3.40
C GLU A 69 -9.21 21.62 -3.55
N VAL A 70 -8.98 20.72 -4.52
CA VAL A 70 -7.69 20.06 -4.73
C VAL A 70 -7.48 19.76 -6.23
N ASP A 71 -6.23 19.67 -6.64
CA ASP A 71 -5.80 19.35 -8.01
C ASP A 71 -5.62 17.84 -8.22
N GLU A 72 -5.17 17.14 -7.17
CA GLU A 72 -4.91 15.70 -7.22
C GLU A 72 -5.38 15.01 -5.94
N ILE A 73 -5.80 13.75 -6.07
CA ILE A 73 -6.23 12.89 -4.96
C ILE A 73 -5.48 11.56 -5.03
N TYR A 74 -4.74 11.22 -3.97
CA TYR A 74 -4.24 9.88 -3.76
C TYR A 74 -5.16 9.16 -2.77
N HIS A 75 -6.01 8.27 -3.29
CA HIS A 75 -6.95 7.52 -2.46
C HIS A 75 -6.31 6.25 -1.91
N MET A 76 -5.63 6.40 -0.73
CA MET A 76 -4.89 5.34 -0.06
C MET A 76 -5.67 4.72 1.12
N ALA A 77 -6.79 5.33 1.55
CA ALA A 77 -7.51 4.97 2.76
C ALA A 77 -8.19 3.60 2.65
N CYS A 78 -7.62 2.60 3.31
CA CYS A 78 -8.25 1.30 3.60
C CYS A 78 -7.40 0.55 4.63
N PRO A 79 -7.98 -0.20 5.59
CA PRO A 79 -7.24 -1.19 6.35
C PRO A 79 -6.67 -2.24 5.38
N ALA A 80 -5.35 -2.42 5.38
CA ALA A 80 -4.65 -3.21 4.35
C ALA A 80 -3.90 -4.43 4.90
N SER A 81 -3.99 -4.71 6.19
CA SER A 81 -3.42 -5.91 6.79
C SER A 81 -4.51 -6.86 7.31
N PRO A 82 -4.31 -8.19 7.28
CA PRO A 82 -5.30 -9.18 7.68
C PRO A 82 -5.90 -8.94 9.07
N ILE A 83 -5.08 -8.61 10.05
CA ILE A 83 -5.52 -8.33 11.43
C ILE A 83 -6.52 -7.17 11.46
N HIS A 84 -6.26 -6.10 10.71
CA HIS A 84 -7.09 -4.91 10.73
C HIS A 84 -8.34 -5.04 9.87
N TYR A 85 -8.25 -5.55 8.65
CA TYR A 85 -9.43 -5.63 7.77
C TYR A 85 -10.41 -6.72 8.20
N GLN A 86 -9.93 -7.78 8.89
CA GLN A 86 -10.79 -8.83 9.45
C GLN A 86 -11.39 -8.45 10.82
N TYR A 87 -10.79 -7.50 11.54
CA TYR A 87 -11.34 -7.01 12.80
C TYR A 87 -12.72 -6.36 12.63
N ASN A 88 -12.90 -5.57 11.57
CA ASN A 88 -14.21 -5.00 11.21
C ASN A 88 -14.43 -5.10 9.69
N PRO A 89 -14.84 -6.29 9.19
CA PRO A 89 -14.94 -6.53 7.76
C PRO A 89 -16.01 -5.66 7.07
N VAL A 90 -17.12 -5.37 7.76
CA VAL A 90 -18.15 -4.46 7.24
C VAL A 90 -17.63 -3.04 7.09
N LYS A 91 -16.84 -2.55 8.03
CA LYS A 91 -16.18 -1.24 7.91
C LYS A 91 -15.17 -1.23 6.77
N THR A 92 -14.42 -2.31 6.58
CA THR A 92 -13.44 -2.45 5.51
C THR A 92 -14.09 -2.34 4.13
N ILE A 93 -15.17 -3.10 3.88
CA ILE A 93 -15.87 -3.03 2.59
C ILE A 93 -16.53 -1.65 2.38
N LYS A 94 -17.12 -1.06 3.43
CA LYS A 94 -17.65 0.31 3.37
C LYS A 94 -16.56 1.32 3.00
N THR A 95 -15.37 1.22 3.59
CA THR A 95 -14.24 2.12 3.28
C THR A 95 -13.83 2.00 1.82
N ASN A 96 -13.75 0.78 1.29
CA ASN A 96 -13.41 0.58 -0.12
C ASN A 96 -14.48 1.10 -1.08
N ILE A 97 -15.77 0.84 -0.81
CA ILE A 97 -16.85 1.17 -1.75
C ILE A 97 -17.32 2.62 -1.55
N MET A 98 -17.82 2.97 -0.36
CA MET A 98 -18.33 4.32 -0.09
C MET A 98 -17.19 5.36 -0.13
N GLY A 99 -16.00 5.01 0.39
CA GLY A 99 -14.83 5.87 0.30
C GLY A 99 -14.46 6.17 -1.15
N SER A 100 -14.45 5.16 -2.03
CA SER A 100 -14.20 5.36 -3.47
C SER A 100 -15.29 6.21 -4.12
N ILE A 101 -16.58 5.96 -3.84
CA ILE A 101 -17.68 6.78 -4.35
C ILE A 101 -17.53 8.25 -3.94
N ASN A 102 -17.25 8.51 -2.66
CA ASN A 102 -17.09 9.86 -2.13
C ASN A 102 -15.87 10.58 -2.76
N MET A 103 -14.73 9.90 -2.89
CA MET A 103 -13.52 10.49 -3.47
C MET A 103 -13.64 10.69 -4.98
N LEU A 104 -14.30 9.78 -5.70
CA LEU A 104 -14.63 9.96 -7.11
C LEU A 104 -15.65 11.09 -7.34
N GLY A 105 -16.64 11.22 -6.45
CA GLY A 105 -17.58 12.34 -6.45
C GLY A 105 -16.88 13.68 -6.21
N LEU A 106 -15.93 13.73 -5.27
CA LEU A 106 -15.07 14.89 -5.05
C LEU A 106 -14.23 15.19 -6.29
N ALA A 107 -13.51 14.20 -6.84
CA ALA A 107 -12.68 14.36 -8.04
C ALA A 107 -13.49 14.90 -9.23
N LYS A 108 -14.70 14.36 -9.45
CA LYS A 108 -15.64 14.87 -10.47
C LYS A 108 -16.00 16.34 -10.25
N ARG A 109 -16.32 16.73 -9.00
CA ARG A 109 -16.75 18.09 -8.66
C ARG A 109 -15.63 19.11 -8.91
N VAL A 110 -14.40 18.82 -8.43
CA VAL A 110 -13.26 19.76 -8.52
C VAL A 110 -12.40 19.54 -9.77
N LYS A 111 -12.75 18.57 -10.62
CA LYS A 111 -11.98 18.17 -11.82
C LYS A 111 -10.55 17.69 -11.52
N ALA A 112 -10.33 17.17 -10.30
CA ALA A 112 -9.05 16.61 -9.87
C ALA A 112 -8.74 15.28 -10.58
N LYS A 113 -7.44 15.00 -10.77
CA LYS A 113 -6.95 13.65 -11.10
C LYS A 113 -6.94 12.81 -9.82
N ILE A 114 -7.40 11.56 -9.91
CA ILE A 114 -7.46 10.69 -8.73
C ILE A 114 -6.76 9.35 -8.98
N LEU A 115 -5.91 8.93 -8.02
CA LEU A 115 -5.24 7.64 -8.03
C LEU A 115 -5.86 6.72 -6.98
N GLN A 116 -6.24 5.49 -7.39
CA GLN A 116 -6.66 4.40 -6.51
C GLN A 116 -5.46 3.55 -6.09
N ALA A 117 -5.22 3.44 -4.81
CA ALA A 117 -4.39 2.39 -4.26
C ALA A 117 -5.17 1.07 -4.26
N SER A 118 -5.09 0.35 -5.37
CA SER A 118 -5.54 -1.03 -5.46
C SER A 118 -4.46 -1.97 -4.92
N THR A 119 -4.59 -3.26 -5.12
CA THR A 119 -3.77 -4.27 -4.49
C THR A 119 -3.58 -5.48 -5.38
N SER A 120 -2.50 -6.24 -5.17
CA SER A 120 -2.33 -7.57 -5.77
C SER A 120 -3.40 -8.58 -5.32
N GLU A 121 -4.13 -8.30 -4.24
CA GLU A 121 -5.19 -9.18 -3.73
C GLU A 121 -6.40 -9.27 -4.70
N VAL A 122 -6.54 -8.35 -5.65
CA VAL A 122 -7.53 -8.45 -6.74
C VAL A 122 -7.32 -9.68 -7.62
N TYR A 123 -6.13 -10.28 -7.58
CA TYR A 123 -5.80 -11.52 -8.29
C TYR A 123 -6.22 -12.79 -7.53
N GLY A 124 -6.53 -12.70 -6.23
CA GLY A 124 -6.93 -13.84 -5.40
C GLY A 124 -5.84 -14.89 -5.25
N ASP A 125 -6.20 -16.19 -5.34
CA ASP A 125 -5.25 -17.31 -5.48
C ASP A 125 -4.96 -17.54 -6.97
N PRO A 126 -3.90 -16.92 -7.52
CA PRO A 126 -3.75 -16.79 -8.96
C PRO A 126 -3.31 -18.11 -9.61
N THR A 127 -3.92 -18.41 -10.76
CA THR A 127 -3.51 -19.51 -11.66
C THR A 127 -2.45 -19.06 -12.68
N VAL A 128 -2.18 -17.74 -12.77
CA VAL A 128 -1.17 -17.13 -13.65
C VAL A 128 -0.01 -16.62 -12.82
N HIS A 129 1.21 -16.92 -13.22
CA HIS A 129 2.44 -16.56 -12.53
C HIS A 129 3.57 -16.24 -13.53
N PRO A 130 4.21 -15.06 -13.45
CA PRO A 130 3.86 -13.86 -12.66
C PRO A 130 2.47 -13.30 -13.01
N GLN A 131 1.85 -12.53 -12.09
CA GLN A 131 0.56 -11.91 -12.33
C GLN A 131 0.71 -10.70 -13.25
N ARG A 132 -0.06 -10.70 -14.34
CA ARG A 132 -0.15 -9.61 -15.32
C ARG A 132 -1.44 -8.82 -15.12
N GLU A 133 -1.48 -7.58 -15.58
CA GLU A 133 -2.65 -6.70 -15.39
C GLU A 133 -3.89 -7.16 -16.15
N ASP A 134 -3.75 -7.90 -17.25
CA ASP A 134 -4.83 -8.49 -18.05
C ASP A 134 -5.46 -9.75 -17.42
N TYR A 135 -4.86 -10.28 -16.35
CA TYR A 135 -5.43 -11.42 -15.62
C TYR A 135 -6.52 -10.95 -14.66
N TRP A 136 -7.74 -11.50 -14.82
CA TRP A 136 -8.91 -11.08 -14.04
C TRP A 136 -8.95 -11.58 -12.61
N GLY A 137 -8.09 -12.53 -12.27
CA GLY A 137 -7.98 -13.07 -10.93
C GLY A 137 -8.88 -14.28 -10.65
N ASN A 138 -8.65 -14.87 -9.48
CA ASN A 138 -9.40 -16.00 -8.93
C ASN A 138 -9.65 -15.71 -7.44
N VAL A 139 -10.64 -14.86 -7.13
CA VAL A 139 -10.96 -14.39 -5.78
C VAL A 139 -12.11 -15.22 -5.20
N ASN A 140 -11.97 -15.63 -3.94
CA ASN A 140 -13.09 -16.21 -3.19
C ASN A 140 -14.05 -15.07 -2.75
N PRO A 141 -15.31 -15.01 -3.26
CA PRO A 141 -16.21 -13.89 -2.96
C PRO A 141 -16.82 -13.91 -1.56
N ILE A 142 -16.71 -15.03 -0.83
CA ILE A 142 -17.32 -15.24 0.50
C ILE A 142 -16.31 -15.64 1.58
N GLY A 143 -15.02 -15.61 1.28
CA GLY A 143 -13.95 -15.93 2.22
C GLY A 143 -13.73 -14.83 3.26
N LYS A 144 -12.93 -15.13 4.30
CA LYS A 144 -12.59 -14.15 5.36
C LYS A 144 -11.87 -12.90 4.85
N ARG A 145 -11.21 -12.98 3.68
CA ARG A 145 -10.47 -11.88 3.05
C ARG A 145 -11.34 -11.06 2.10
N SER A 146 -12.53 -11.56 1.71
CA SER A 146 -13.38 -10.98 0.65
C SER A 146 -13.79 -9.53 0.93
N CYS A 147 -13.92 -9.13 2.20
CA CYS A 147 -14.20 -7.73 2.56
C CYS A 147 -13.14 -6.76 2.04
N TYR A 148 -11.89 -7.21 1.91
CA TYR A 148 -10.80 -6.45 1.35
C TYR A 148 -10.66 -6.70 -0.16
N ASP A 149 -10.55 -7.97 -0.55
CA ASP A 149 -10.27 -8.38 -1.93
C ASP A 149 -11.39 -7.92 -2.88
N GLU A 150 -12.65 -8.28 -2.61
CA GLU A 150 -13.80 -7.83 -3.41
C GLU A 150 -14.08 -6.35 -3.24
N GLY A 151 -13.81 -5.77 -2.06
CA GLY A 151 -13.90 -4.34 -1.85
C GLY A 151 -12.97 -3.56 -2.78
N LYS A 152 -11.73 -4.03 -2.98
CA LYS A 152 -10.76 -3.43 -3.90
C LYS A 152 -11.12 -3.67 -5.37
N ARG A 153 -11.62 -4.85 -5.73
CA ARG A 153 -12.14 -5.14 -7.08
C ARG A 153 -13.31 -4.23 -7.43
N CYS A 154 -14.28 -4.08 -6.53
CA CYS A 154 -15.39 -3.14 -6.71
C CYS A 154 -14.91 -1.69 -6.83
N ALA A 155 -13.90 -1.29 -6.06
CA ALA A 155 -13.31 0.05 -6.18
C ALA A 155 -12.66 0.27 -7.56
N GLU A 156 -11.92 -0.69 -8.12
CA GLU A 156 -11.43 -0.60 -9.50
C GLU A 156 -12.59 -0.41 -10.49
N THR A 157 -13.66 -1.21 -10.38
CA THR A 157 -14.85 -1.08 -11.23
C THR A 157 -15.43 0.35 -11.17
N LEU A 158 -15.62 0.89 -9.95
CA LEU A 158 -16.13 2.25 -9.75
C LEU A 158 -15.24 3.30 -10.43
N PHE A 159 -13.90 3.18 -10.31
CA PHE A 159 -12.96 4.11 -10.94
C PHE A 159 -13.13 4.11 -12.47
N PHE A 160 -13.16 2.95 -13.11
CA PHE A 160 -13.35 2.85 -14.55
C PHE A 160 -14.76 3.30 -15.00
N ASP A 161 -15.82 3.06 -14.21
CA ASP A 161 -17.17 3.52 -14.51
C ASP A 161 -17.30 5.05 -14.41
N TYR A 162 -16.72 5.66 -13.38
CA TYR A 162 -16.68 7.14 -13.28
C TYR A 162 -15.87 7.75 -14.42
N HIS A 163 -14.81 7.11 -14.88
CA HIS A 163 -14.09 7.56 -16.06
C HIS A 163 -14.97 7.47 -17.31
N ARG A 164 -15.57 6.30 -17.59
CA ARG A 164 -16.42 6.08 -18.78
C ARG A 164 -17.62 7.00 -18.81
N GLN A 165 -18.31 7.15 -17.68
CA GLN A 165 -19.56 7.91 -17.59
C GLN A 165 -19.33 9.41 -17.42
N ASN A 166 -18.32 9.82 -16.65
CA ASN A 166 -18.16 11.20 -16.18
C ASN A 166 -16.82 11.84 -16.57
N GLN A 167 -15.98 11.14 -17.32
CA GLN A 167 -14.67 11.60 -17.76
C GLN A 167 -13.73 12.00 -16.60
N VAL A 168 -13.91 11.39 -15.43
CA VAL A 168 -12.98 11.60 -14.31
C VAL A 168 -11.60 11.08 -14.71
N LYS A 169 -10.56 11.87 -14.48
CA LYS A 169 -9.17 11.48 -14.73
C LYS A 169 -8.71 10.54 -13.64
N ILE A 170 -8.62 9.26 -13.94
CA ILE A 170 -8.27 8.21 -12.98
C ILE A 170 -6.88 7.64 -13.20
N LYS A 171 -6.30 7.06 -12.15
CA LYS A 171 -5.15 6.18 -12.16
C LYS A 171 -5.41 5.00 -11.23
N VAL A 172 -5.00 3.79 -11.61
CA VAL A 172 -5.19 2.59 -10.79
C VAL A 172 -3.85 1.89 -10.61
N ALA A 173 -3.36 1.79 -9.35
CA ALA A 173 -2.14 1.09 -8.98
C ALA A 173 -2.47 -0.21 -8.26
N ARG A 174 -2.06 -1.37 -8.78
CA ARG A 174 -2.10 -2.65 -8.06
C ARG A 174 -0.81 -2.83 -7.29
N ILE A 175 -0.86 -2.50 -6.00
CA ILE A 175 0.28 -2.50 -5.08
C ILE A 175 0.54 -3.92 -4.60
N PHE A 176 1.76 -4.41 -4.79
CA PHE A 176 2.24 -5.68 -4.23
C PHE A 176 2.88 -5.46 -2.85
N ASN A 177 3.30 -6.56 -2.20
CA ASN A 177 3.83 -6.48 -0.84
C ASN A 177 4.92 -5.42 -0.72
N THR A 178 4.67 -4.45 0.15
CA THR A 178 5.57 -3.33 0.41
C THR A 178 5.99 -3.34 1.87
N TYR A 179 7.26 -3.02 2.15
CA TYR A 179 7.83 -2.94 3.48
C TYR A 179 8.70 -1.70 3.64
N GLY A 180 8.96 -1.31 4.88
CA GLY A 180 9.79 -0.14 5.19
C GLY A 180 9.49 0.49 6.55
N PRO A 181 10.15 1.59 6.89
CA PRO A 181 9.84 2.40 8.07
C PRO A 181 8.37 2.82 8.13
N LYS A 182 7.86 3.14 9.32
CA LYS A 182 6.47 3.54 9.60
C LYS A 182 5.42 2.43 9.39
N MET A 183 5.83 1.17 9.10
CA MET A 183 4.92 0.03 9.26
C MET A 183 4.51 -0.08 10.73
N HIS A 184 3.26 -0.50 10.96
CA HIS A 184 2.80 -0.74 12.32
C HIS A 184 3.47 -1.99 12.90
N PRO A 185 4.04 -1.95 14.13
CA PRO A 185 4.76 -3.08 14.72
C PRO A 185 3.93 -4.37 14.79
N ASN A 186 2.62 -4.23 15.00
CA ASN A 186 1.68 -5.34 15.16
C ASN A 186 0.68 -5.42 13.99
N ASP A 187 1.13 -5.19 12.75
CA ASP A 187 0.22 -5.23 11.60
C ASP A 187 0.00 -6.64 11.01
N GLY A 188 0.70 -7.63 11.53
CA GLY A 188 0.56 -9.03 11.13
C GLY A 188 1.23 -9.41 9.81
N ARG A 189 1.91 -8.47 9.14
CA ARG A 189 2.66 -8.77 7.92
C ARG A 189 4.02 -9.39 8.24
N VAL A 190 4.47 -10.28 7.38
CA VAL A 190 5.63 -11.15 7.65
C VAL A 190 6.91 -10.37 7.97
N VAL A 191 7.25 -9.31 7.23
CA VAL A 191 8.49 -8.54 7.43
C VAL A 191 8.48 -7.85 8.80
N SER A 192 7.42 -7.11 9.14
CA SER A 192 7.32 -6.43 10.45
C SER A 192 7.30 -7.42 11.60
N ASN A 193 6.52 -8.51 11.50
CA ASN A 193 6.45 -9.52 12.55
C ASN A 193 7.81 -10.15 12.84
N MET A 194 8.52 -10.61 11.81
CA MET A 194 9.82 -11.25 11.97
C MET A 194 10.88 -10.30 12.54
N ILE A 195 10.88 -9.03 12.08
CA ILE A 195 11.81 -8.01 12.63
C ILE A 195 11.51 -7.77 14.11
N ILE A 196 10.24 -7.59 14.49
CA ILE A 196 9.85 -7.34 15.89
C ILE A 196 10.19 -8.53 16.78
N GLN A 197 9.90 -9.75 16.34
CA GLN A 197 10.26 -10.97 17.06
C GLN A 197 11.78 -11.06 17.27
N ALA A 198 12.56 -10.86 16.21
CA ALA A 198 14.02 -10.87 16.28
C ALA A 198 14.57 -9.82 17.25
N LEU A 199 14.06 -8.59 17.23
CA LEU A 199 14.51 -7.50 18.10
C LEU A 199 14.13 -7.71 19.57
N LYS A 200 13.03 -8.42 19.84
CA LYS A 200 12.62 -8.80 21.20
C LYS A 200 13.31 -10.06 21.72
N GLY A 201 14.04 -10.79 20.87
CA GLY A 201 14.58 -12.10 21.22
C GLY A 201 13.53 -13.20 21.34
N GLU A 202 12.33 -12.96 20.80
CA GLU A 202 11.26 -13.95 20.68
C GLU A 202 11.53 -14.89 19.49
N ASP A 203 11.00 -16.12 19.54
CA ASP A 203 11.13 -17.06 18.44
C ASP A 203 10.43 -16.52 17.18
N ILE A 204 11.09 -16.63 16.00
CA ILE A 204 10.52 -16.18 14.72
C ILE A 204 9.56 -17.24 14.19
N THR A 205 8.31 -16.83 13.99
CA THR A 205 7.25 -17.70 13.51
C THR A 205 7.28 -17.82 11.99
N ILE A 206 7.39 -19.04 11.47
CA ILE A 206 7.25 -19.41 10.07
C ILE A 206 5.99 -20.25 9.92
N TYR A 207 5.07 -19.85 9.02
CA TYR A 207 3.91 -20.65 8.68
C TYR A 207 4.26 -21.61 7.55
N GLY A 208 3.88 -22.89 7.67
CA GLY A 208 4.30 -23.94 6.76
C GLY A 208 5.76 -24.33 6.96
N ASP A 209 6.43 -24.79 5.91
CA ASP A 209 7.85 -25.18 5.89
C ASP A 209 8.80 -24.02 5.52
N GLY A 210 8.26 -22.84 5.23
CA GLY A 210 9.02 -21.66 4.83
C GLY A 210 9.47 -21.63 3.38
N SER A 211 9.12 -22.65 2.57
CA SER A 211 9.48 -22.73 1.14
C SER A 211 8.61 -21.80 0.26
N GLN A 212 7.47 -21.34 0.76
CA GLN A 212 6.61 -20.42 0.02
C GLN A 212 7.36 -19.11 -0.29
N THR A 213 7.20 -18.64 -1.52
CA THR A 213 7.90 -17.43 -1.98
C THR A 213 7.01 -16.20 -1.96
N ARG A 214 7.63 -15.05 -1.69
CA ARG A 214 7.02 -13.73 -1.79
C ARG A 214 8.01 -12.76 -2.42
N SER A 215 7.50 -11.67 -2.95
CA SER A 215 8.32 -10.55 -3.38
C SER A 215 8.04 -9.33 -2.52
N PHE A 216 9.06 -8.54 -2.22
CA PHE A 216 8.94 -7.38 -1.32
C PHE A 216 9.53 -6.15 -1.99
N CYS A 217 8.72 -5.10 -2.12
CA CYS A 217 9.12 -3.80 -2.65
C CYS A 217 9.41 -2.85 -1.47
N TYR A 218 10.54 -2.15 -1.51
CA TYR A 218 10.82 -1.13 -0.51
C TYR A 218 9.92 0.09 -0.71
N VAL A 219 9.56 0.75 0.38
CA VAL A 219 8.56 1.82 0.38
C VAL A 219 8.92 2.99 -0.55
N ASP A 220 10.18 3.40 -0.62
CA ASP A 220 10.59 4.54 -1.46
C ASP A 220 10.42 4.23 -2.94
N ASP A 221 10.71 3.00 -3.37
CA ASP A 221 10.44 2.54 -4.74
C ASP A 221 8.93 2.56 -5.04
N MET A 222 8.11 2.11 -4.08
CA MET A 222 6.66 2.14 -4.23
C MET A 222 6.13 3.56 -4.36
N ILE A 223 6.59 4.50 -3.52
CA ILE A 223 6.19 5.91 -3.59
C ILE A 223 6.58 6.52 -4.94
N GLU A 224 7.79 6.24 -5.43
CA GLU A 224 8.22 6.69 -6.76
C GLU A 224 7.32 6.14 -7.87
N GLY A 225 6.89 4.87 -7.78
CA GLY A 225 5.96 4.28 -8.73
C GLY A 225 4.59 4.96 -8.74
N LEU A 226 4.04 5.28 -7.56
CA LEU A 226 2.77 5.99 -7.43
C LEU A 226 2.84 7.41 -8.02
N LEU A 227 3.94 8.14 -7.76
CA LEU A 227 4.16 9.48 -8.30
C LEU A 227 4.28 9.47 -9.83
N ARG A 228 5.02 8.52 -10.40
CA ARG A 228 5.15 8.39 -11.86
C ARG A 228 3.81 8.03 -12.50
N LEU A 229 3.02 7.14 -11.89
CA LEU A 229 1.69 6.81 -12.38
C LEU A 229 0.77 8.03 -12.34
N MET A 230 0.75 8.80 -11.26
CA MET A 230 -0.04 10.02 -11.16
C MET A 230 0.35 11.05 -12.24
N SER A 231 1.65 11.17 -12.53
CA SER A 231 2.20 12.11 -13.51
C SER A 231 2.10 11.63 -14.96
N SER A 232 1.69 10.38 -15.19
CA SER A 232 1.56 9.82 -16.54
C SER A 232 0.44 10.51 -17.35
N PRO A 233 0.43 10.41 -18.71
CA PRO A 233 -0.61 10.98 -19.56
C PRO A 233 -2.02 10.59 -19.11
N ASP A 234 -2.99 11.49 -19.27
CA ASP A 234 -4.35 11.33 -18.74
C ASP A 234 -5.10 10.12 -19.33
N ASP A 235 -4.77 9.71 -20.55
CA ASP A 235 -5.30 8.53 -21.24
C ASP A 235 -4.68 7.20 -20.75
N PHE A 236 -3.55 7.23 -20.04
CA PHE A 236 -2.97 6.05 -19.42
C PHE A 236 -3.60 5.81 -18.04
N LEU A 237 -4.67 5.02 -17.97
CA LEU A 237 -5.50 4.83 -16.76
C LEU A 237 -4.94 3.79 -15.79
N GLY A 238 -4.19 2.84 -16.28
CA GLY A 238 -3.87 1.59 -15.60
C GLY A 238 -4.96 0.50 -15.87
N PRO A 239 -5.09 -0.55 -15.04
CA PRO A 239 -4.28 -0.78 -13.82
C PRO A 239 -2.81 -1.03 -14.14
N VAL A 240 -1.93 -0.72 -13.18
CA VAL A 240 -0.49 -1.00 -13.28
C VAL A 240 -0.02 -1.74 -12.03
N ASN A 241 0.70 -2.83 -12.23
CA ASN A 241 1.37 -3.55 -11.14
C ASN A 241 2.59 -2.77 -10.66
N LEU A 242 2.62 -2.44 -9.38
CA LEU A 242 3.77 -1.88 -8.70
C LEU A 242 4.26 -2.86 -7.63
N GLY A 243 5.50 -3.34 -7.77
CA GLY A 243 6.08 -4.33 -6.88
C GLY A 243 7.48 -4.75 -7.32
N ASN A 244 8.10 -5.62 -6.53
CA ASN A 244 9.41 -6.16 -6.86
C ASN A 244 9.27 -7.50 -7.61
N PRO A 245 9.85 -7.70 -8.79
CA PRO A 245 9.77 -8.95 -9.54
C PRO A 245 10.77 -10.02 -9.05
N ARG A 246 11.43 -9.82 -7.91
CA ARG A 246 12.35 -10.79 -7.31
C ARG A 246 11.67 -11.51 -6.16
N GLU A 247 11.56 -12.83 -6.27
CA GLU A 247 11.06 -13.70 -5.21
C GLU A 247 12.15 -14.05 -4.21
N ILE A 248 11.73 -14.22 -2.96
CA ILE A 248 12.53 -14.78 -1.89
C ILE A 248 11.64 -15.74 -1.08
N SER A 249 12.19 -16.86 -0.60
CA SER A 249 11.45 -17.73 0.31
C SER A 249 11.28 -17.07 1.69
N ILE A 250 10.26 -17.49 2.41
CA ILE A 250 10.01 -16.99 3.78
C ILE A 250 11.16 -17.42 4.71
N LEU A 251 11.76 -18.57 4.47
CA LEU A 251 12.93 -19.02 5.22
C LEU A 251 14.15 -18.12 4.98
N GLU A 252 14.50 -17.82 3.72
CA GLU A 252 15.59 -16.90 3.38
C GLU A 252 15.38 -15.50 3.96
N LEU A 253 14.13 -15.02 3.99
CA LEU A 253 13.78 -13.74 4.63
C LEU A 253 14.07 -13.77 6.13
N ALA A 254 13.66 -14.84 6.82
CA ALA A 254 13.90 -15.01 8.26
C ALA A 254 15.39 -15.07 8.58
N GLU A 255 16.17 -15.82 7.81
CA GLU A 255 17.62 -15.91 7.93
C GLU A 255 18.32 -14.55 7.71
N ALA A 256 17.88 -13.78 6.69
CA ALA A 256 18.38 -12.43 6.45
C ALA A 256 18.09 -11.50 7.63
N ILE A 257 16.89 -11.56 8.21
CA ILE A 257 16.52 -10.75 9.38
C ILE A 257 17.35 -11.14 10.61
N LEU A 258 17.52 -12.44 10.88
CA LEU A 258 18.38 -12.92 11.98
C LEU A 258 19.83 -12.40 11.85
N ARG A 259 20.40 -12.53 10.64
CA ARG A 259 21.75 -12.03 10.35
C ARG A 259 21.86 -10.51 10.55
N LEU A 260 20.90 -9.73 10.05
CA LEU A 260 20.93 -8.27 10.09
C LEU A 260 20.64 -7.70 11.49
N THR A 261 19.85 -8.40 12.31
CA THR A 261 19.58 -8.01 13.71
C THR A 261 20.63 -8.49 14.68
N GLY A 262 21.41 -9.53 14.32
CA GLY A 262 22.29 -10.24 15.24
C GLY A 262 21.52 -11.06 16.29
N SER A 263 20.24 -11.32 16.07
CA SER A 263 19.39 -12.03 17.01
C SER A 263 19.75 -13.53 17.10
N ARG A 264 19.57 -14.10 18.29
CA ARG A 264 19.69 -15.54 18.56
C ARG A 264 18.33 -16.25 18.60
N SER A 265 17.27 -15.61 18.17
CA SER A 265 15.91 -16.15 18.07
C SER A 265 15.91 -17.44 17.25
N LYS A 266 15.12 -18.43 17.68
CA LYS A 266 14.93 -19.68 16.93
C LYS A 266 13.83 -19.51 15.91
N LEU A 267 13.87 -20.33 14.86
CA LEU A 267 12.76 -20.46 13.90
C LEU A 267 11.77 -21.51 14.41
N ILE A 268 10.50 -21.16 14.52
CA ILE A 268 9.42 -22.09 14.87
C ILE A 268 8.43 -22.19 13.73
N PHE A 269 7.98 -23.39 13.41
CA PHE A 269 7.11 -23.67 12.29
C PHE A 269 5.69 -23.96 12.77
N LEU A 270 4.71 -23.22 12.23
CA LEU A 270 3.29 -23.35 12.54
C LEU A 270 2.50 -23.75 11.29
N PRO A 271 1.31 -24.37 11.44
CA PRO A 271 0.44 -24.67 10.29
C PRO A 271 0.11 -23.45 9.47
N LEU A 272 -0.01 -23.61 8.13
CA LEU A 272 -0.42 -22.53 7.22
C LEU A 272 -1.83 -22.05 7.57
N PRO A 273 -2.07 -20.71 7.57
CA PRO A 273 -3.42 -20.15 7.66
C PRO A 273 -4.28 -20.58 6.46
N SER A 274 -5.59 -20.67 6.66
CA SER A 274 -6.54 -20.86 5.56
C SER A 274 -6.57 -19.61 4.65
N ASP A 275 -6.75 -19.82 3.35
CA ASP A 275 -6.87 -18.75 2.32
C ASP A 275 -5.62 -17.89 2.09
N ASP A 276 -4.42 -18.33 2.50
CA ASP A 276 -3.19 -17.60 2.15
C ASP A 276 -2.74 -17.98 0.72
N PRO A 277 -2.59 -17.00 -0.20
CA PRO A 277 -2.18 -17.27 -1.58
C PRO A 277 -0.83 -17.98 -1.63
N LYS A 278 -0.72 -19.04 -2.45
CA LYS A 278 0.53 -19.84 -2.55
C LYS A 278 1.68 -19.03 -3.14
N ARG A 279 1.42 -18.20 -4.15
CA ARG A 279 2.44 -17.40 -4.87
C ARG A 279 1.93 -16.02 -5.17
N ARG A 280 2.81 -15.01 -5.06
CA ARG A 280 2.50 -13.62 -5.38
C ARG A 280 3.73 -12.93 -5.95
N LEU A 281 3.73 -12.74 -7.29
CA LEU A 281 4.83 -12.12 -8.02
C LEU A 281 4.29 -11.18 -9.10
N PRO A 282 4.63 -9.88 -9.11
CA PRO A 282 4.20 -8.97 -10.17
C PRO A 282 4.97 -9.20 -11.47
N ASP A 283 4.26 -9.23 -12.59
CA ASP A 283 4.84 -8.78 -13.85
C ASP A 283 4.80 -7.25 -13.85
N ILE A 284 5.97 -6.61 -13.99
CA ILE A 284 6.11 -5.14 -14.02
C ILE A 284 6.49 -4.61 -15.39
N SER A 285 6.30 -5.39 -16.45
CA SER A 285 6.65 -4.99 -17.83
C SER A 285 5.92 -3.73 -18.25
N LEU A 286 4.65 -3.58 -17.86
CA LEU A 286 3.86 -2.38 -18.12
C LEU A 286 4.40 -1.16 -17.35
N ALA A 287 4.77 -1.31 -16.08
CA ALA A 287 5.37 -0.23 -15.31
C ALA A 287 6.71 0.22 -15.89
N ARG A 288 7.54 -0.72 -16.35
CA ARG A 288 8.80 -0.39 -17.02
C ARG A 288 8.59 0.36 -18.32
N SER A 289 7.72 -0.13 -19.20
CA SER A 289 7.52 0.46 -20.54
C SER A 289 6.77 1.80 -20.48
N ALA A 290 5.70 1.90 -19.68
CA ALA A 290 4.84 3.08 -19.67
C ALA A 290 5.30 4.17 -18.68
N LEU A 291 5.94 3.78 -17.55
CA LEU A 291 6.34 4.72 -16.50
C LEU A 291 7.87 4.89 -16.39
N GLY A 292 8.67 4.07 -17.10
CA GLY A 292 10.12 3.99 -16.89
C GLY A 292 10.48 3.61 -15.45
N TRP A 293 9.59 2.86 -14.76
CA TRP A 293 9.74 2.52 -13.35
C TRP A 293 10.10 1.06 -13.14
N GLU A 294 11.04 0.84 -12.23
CA GLU A 294 11.34 -0.44 -11.61
C GLU A 294 11.91 -0.22 -10.21
N PRO A 295 11.78 -1.20 -9.28
CA PRO A 295 12.35 -1.09 -7.94
C PRO A 295 13.88 -1.13 -8.01
N LYS A 296 14.52 -0.27 -7.20
CA LYS A 296 15.98 -0.07 -7.19
C LYS A 296 16.62 -0.48 -5.87
N VAL A 297 15.88 -0.44 -4.76
CA VAL A 297 16.42 -0.71 -3.44
C VAL A 297 16.58 -2.22 -3.23
N PRO A 298 17.82 -2.72 -3.01
CA PRO A 298 18.06 -4.12 -2.67
C PRO A 298 17.34 -4.50 -1.37
N LEU A 299 16.90 -5.76 -1.27
CA LEU A 299 16.14 -6.24 -0.11
C LEU A 299 16.91 -6.02 1.21
N GLU A 300 18.19 -6.34 1.25
CA GLU A 300 19.00 -6.19 2.46
C GLU A 300 19.11 -4.74 2.93
N ASP A 301 19.27 -3.79 2.01
CA ASP A 301 19.36 -2.37 2.34
C ASP A 301 18.03 -1.85 2.90
N GLY A 302 16.91 -2.22 2.27
CA GLY A 302 15.59 -1.90 2.78
C GLY A 302 15.31 -2.54 4.14
N LEU A 303 15.75 -3.78 4.36
CA LEU A 303 15.64 -4.46 5.67
C LEU A 303 16.47 -3.73 6.74
N ARG A 304 17.71 -3.31 6.45
CA ARG A 304 18.54 -2.54 7.40
C ARG A 304 17.82 -1.25 7.83
N MET A 305 17.31 -0.47 6.87
CA MET A 305 16.59 0.78 7.16
C MET A 305 15.33 0.51 8.00
N THR A 306 14.61 -0.57 7.70
CA THR A 306 13.39 -0.96 8.43
C THR A 306 13.71 -1.43 9.86
N ILE A 307 14.77 -2.22 10.04
CA ILE A 307 15.25 -2.68 11.35
C ILE A 307 15.67 -1.50 12.22
N GLU A 308 16.43 -0.56 11.67
CA GLU A 308 16.86 0.65 12.41
C GLU A 308 15.66 1.51 12.83
N TYR A 309 14.64 1.63 11.98
CA TYR A 309 13.40 2.29 12.37
C TYR A 309 12.73 1.59 13.56
N PHE A 310 12.56 0.26 13.51
CA PHE A 310 11.95 -0.50 14.61
C PHE A 310 12.78 -0.44 15.89
N LYS A 311 14.11 -0.53 15.84
CA LYS A 311 14.96 -0.33 17.00
C LYS A 311 14.70 1.00 17.70
N ARG A 312 14.59 2.09 16.91
CA ARG A 312 14.36 3.43 17.43
C ARG A 312 13.01 3.61 18.11
N ILE A 313 11.95 2.94 17.63
CA ILE A 313 10.60 3.09 18.22
C ILE A 313 10.31 2.10 19.35
N MET A 314 11.18 1.09 19.53
CA MET A 314 11.06 0.08 20.60
C MET A 314 11.98 0.35 21.79
N GLY A 315 13.07 1.10 21.61
CA GLY A 315 13.97 1.53 22.66
C GLY A 315 13.62 2.89 23.19
#